data_9e382a57a2e773cbeb31fbd667c0be5f
#
_entry.id   9e382a57a2e773cbeb31fbd667c0be5f
#
_cell.length_a   1.000
_cell.length_b   1.000
_cell.length_c   1.000
_cell.angle_alpha   90.00
_cell.angle_beta   90.00
_cell.angle_gamma   90.00
#
_symmetry.space_group_name_H-M   'P 1'
#
loop_
_entity.id
_entity.type
_entity.pdbx_description
1 polymer ?
#
loop_
_entity_poly.entity_id
_entity_poly.type
_entity_poly.pdbx_seq_one_letter_code
_entity_poly.pdbx_strand_id
1 'polypeptide(L)'
;AFAHHVENVEDVKRLVAEYRKKYYDARHVCWAYMLGHERTDFRANDDGEPSSTAGKPIMGQITSHELTNILICVIRYYGGVNLGTGGLIVAYRTAASDAIDHSKIVTRLVEEQVVFRFTYPMMNGVMGIVKDMQPKIISQTFDNDCEIVLSIRKSQAEELRNRLNGLTFGGL
;
A
#
# COMPACT_ATOMS: atom_id res chain seq x y z
N ALA A 1 10.92 17.21 3.86
CA ALA A 1 10.47 15.87 3.47
C ALA A 1 8.98 15.73 3.66
N PHE A 2 8.33 14.93 2.82
CA PHE A 2 6.90 14.66 2.84
C PHE A 2 6.66 13.17 2.64
N ALA A 3 5.89 12.57 3.53
CA ALA A 3 5.47 11.19 3.43
C ALA A 3 3.99 11.11 3.03
N HIS A 4 3.67 10.26 2.07
CA HIS A 4 2.32 10.08 1.56
C HIS A 4 1.93 8.61 1.49
N HIS A 5 0.68 8.33 1.80
CA HIS A 5 0.07 7.05 1.44
C HIS A 5 -0.15 7.00 -0.07
N VAL A 6 0.35 5.95 -0.71
CA VAL A 6 0.16 5.69 -2.14
C VAL A 6 -0.18 4.21 -2.34
N GLU A 7 -0.96 3.90 -3.36
CA GLU A 7 -1.36 2.52 -3.65
C GLU A 7 -0.89 2.03 -5.02
N ASN A 8 -0.42 2.95 -5.88
CA ASN A 8 0.03 2.63 -7.23
C ASN A 8 1.09 3.62 -7.72
N VAL A 9 1.72 3.29 -8.85
CA VAL A 9 2.78 4.12 -9.46
C VAL A 9 2.23 5.44 -10.00
N GLU A 10 0.97 5.47 -10.44
CA GLU A 10 0.33 6.70 -10.93
C GLU A 10 0.20 7.76 -9.82
N ASP A 11 -0.15 7.35 -8.60
CA ASP A 11 -0.15 8.24 -7.43
C ASP A 11 1.24 8.81 -7.17
N VAL A 12 2.27 7.98 -7.26
CA VAL A 12 3.67 8.39 -7.09
C VAL A 12 4.05 9.45 -8.13
N LYS A 13 3.79 9.20 -9.39
CA LYS A 13 4.10 10.13 -10.49
C LYS A 13 3.39 11.46 -10.31
N ARG A 14 2.12 11.43 -9.96
CA ARG A 14 1.31 12.63 -9.70
C ARG A 14 1.88 13.48 -8.57
N LEU A 15 2.18 12.87 -7.44
CA LEU A 15 2.72 13.57 -6.26
C LEU A 15 4.11 14.13 -6.51
N VAL A 16 4.99 13.39 -7.16
CA VAL A 16 6.34 13.88 -7.52
C VAL A 16 6.23 15.07 -8.46
N ALA A 17 5.36 15.02 -9.47
CA ALA A 17 5.12 16.13 -10.38
C ALA A 17 4.56 17.37 -9.66
N GLU A 18 3.65 17.19 -8.71
CA GLU A 18 3.11 18.28 -7.89
C GLU A 18 4.19 18.96 -7.06
N TYR A 19 5.10 18.18 -6.44
CA TYR A 19 6.22 18.75 -5.69
C TYR A 19 7.23 19.47 -6.57
N ARG A 20 7.55 18.94 -7.74
CA ARG A 20 8.41 19.62 -8.72
C ARG A 20 7.83 20.95 -9.16
N LYS A 21 6.53 21.03 -9.33
CA LYS A 21 5.83 22.27 -9.68
C LYS A 21 5.77 23.24 -8.50
N LYS A 22 5.45 22.77 -7.32
CA LYS A 22 5.33 23.61 -6.11
C LYS A 22 6.68 24.19 -5.69
N TYR A 23 7.74 23.38 -5.76
CA TYR A 23 9.10 23.76 -5.40
C TYR A 23 9.99 23.84 -6.65
N TYR A 24 9.52 24.56 -7.66
CA TYR A 24 10.16 24.67 -8.97
C TYR A 24 11.59 25.21 -8.92
N ASP A 25 11.94 25.99 -7.89
CA ASP A 25 13.25 26.57 -7.63
C ASP A 25 14.15 25.67 -6.77
N ALA A 26 13.64 24.53 -6.31
CA ALA A 26 14.47 23.54 -5.61
C ALA A 26 15.44 22.86 -6.59
N ARG A 27 16.63 22.56 -6.08
CA ARG A 27 17.67 21.92 -6.88
C ARG A 27 17.36 20.44 -7.17
N HIS A 28 16.84 19.75 -6.17
CA HIS A 28 16.52 18.32 -6.27
C HIS A 28 15.21 18.02 -5.55
N VAL A 29 14.43 17.13 -6.17
CA VAL A 29 13.26 16.47 -5.58
C VAL A 29 13.53 14.98 -5.63
N CYS A 30 14.16 14.47 -4.60
CA CYS A 30 14.52 13.05 -4.47
C CYS A 30 13.39 12.28 -3.80
N TRP A 31 13.23 11.02 -4.16
CA TRP A 31 12.12 10.25 -3.63
C TRP A 31 12.41 8.75 -3.61
N ALA A 32 11.62 8.04 -2.82
CA ALA A 32 11.54 6.59 -2.83
C ALA A 32 10.11 6.15 -2.50
N TYR A 33 9.68 5.04 -3.07
CA TYR A 33 8.39 4.44 -2.76
C TYR A 33 8.51 2.92 -2.55
N MET A 34 7.57 2.39 -1.80
CA MET A 34 7.36 0.97 -1.58
C MET A 34 5.86 0.70 -1.70
N LEU A 35 5.47 -0.28 -2.51
CA LEU A 35 4.07 -0.64 -2.77
C LEU A 35 3.80 -2.11 -2.47
N GLY A 36 2.57 -2.37 -2.02
CA GLY A 36 2.04 -3.70 -1.80
C GLY A 36 2.49 -4.35 -0.49
N HIS A 37 1.71 -5.32 -0.02
CA HIS A 37 2.02 -6.04 1.23
C HIS A 37 3.25 -6.94 1.10
N GLU A 38 3.57 -7.42 -0.09
CA GLU A 38 4.75 -8.24 -0.38
C GLU A 38 6.02 -7.40 -0.54
N ARG A 39 5.89 -6.07 -0.70
CA ARG A 39 7.00 -5.12 -0.80
C ARG A 39 7.97 -5.45 -1.94
N THR A 40 7.43 -5.90 -3.07
CA THR A 40 8.20 -6.27 -4.26
C THR A 40 8.25 -5.16 -5.32
N ASP A 41 7.38 -4.16 -5.22
CA ASP A 41 7.36 -2.99 -6.09
C ASP A 41 7.90 -1.78 -5.33
N PHE A 42 9.15 -1.42 -5.61
CA PHE A 42 9.84 -0.30 -4.97
C PHE A 42 10.80 0.37 -5.94
N ARG A 43 11.02 1.65 -5.74
CA ARG A 43 11.98 2.43 -6.52
C ARG A 43 12.48 3.63 -5.72
N ALA A 44 13.72 4.01 -5.99
CA ALA A 44 14.36 5.21 -5.45
C ALA A 44 14.93 6.06 -6.59
N ASN A 45 15.00 7.38 -6.38
CA ASN A 45 15.49 8.34 -7.36
C ASN A 45 16.31 9.43 -6.70
N ASP A 46 17.53 9.64 -7.19
CA ASP A 46 18.46 10.64 -6.68
C ASP A 46 18.24 12.04 -7.27
N ASP A 47 17.44 12.18 -8.31
CA ASP A 47 17.11 13.43 -9.00
C ASP A 47 18.34 14.35 -9.24
N GLY A 48 19.40 13.79 -9.78
CA GLY A 48 20.63 14.52 -10.10
C GLY A 48 21.62 14.67 -8.94
N GLU A 49 21.32 14.22 -7.73
CA GLU A 49 22.30 14.06 -6.67
C GLU A 49 23.31 12.96 -7.04
N PRO A 50 24.52 12.96 -6.46
CA PRO A 50 25.45 11.85 -6.68
C PRO A 50 24.82 10.51 -6.37
N SER A 51 25.16 9.50 -7.16
CA SER A 51 24.55 8.16 -7.09
C SER A 51 24.50 7.61 -5.67
N SER A 52 23.31 7.11 -5.27
CA SER A 52 23.06 6.49 -3.97
C SER A 52 23.20 7.41 -2.74
N THR A 53 23.20 8.72 -2.93
CA THR A 53 23.31 9.68 -1.82
C THR A 53 21.96 10.22 -1.32
N ALA A 54 20.90 10.01 -2.08
CA ALA A 54 19.57 10.54 -1.77
C ALA A 54 18.49 9.46 -1.75
N GLY A 55 18.18 8.86 -2.88
CA GLY A 55 17.11 7.89 -3.00
C GLY A 55 17.30 6.64 -2.13
N LYS A 56 18.50 6.11 -2.08
CA LYS A 56 18.83 4.95 -1.26
C LYS A 56 18.73 5.21 0.24
N PRO A 57 19.22 6.31 0.79
CA PRO A 57 18.98 6.69 2.18
C PRO A 57 17.50 6.86 2.53
N ILE A 58 16.70 7.43 1.64
CA ILE A 58 15.25 7.54 1.82
C ILE A 58 14.62 6.13 1.88
N MET A 59 14.94 5.27 0.92
CA MET A 59 14.47 3.88 0.89
C MET A 59 14.88 3.11 2.14
N GLY A 60 16.08 3.33 2.64
CA GLY A 60 16.58 2.71 3.87
C GLY A 60 15.69 3.01 5.08
N GLN A 61 15.12 4.19 5.17
CA GLN A 61 14.18 4.55 6.23
C GLN A 61 12.82 3.85 6.07
N ILE A 62 12.32 3.75 4.85
CA ILE A 62 11.11 2.97 4.57
C ILE A 62 11.30 1.52 4.98
N THR A 63 12.43 0.93 4.63
CA THR A 63 12.76 -0.47 4.93
C THR A 63 12.97 -0.71 6.42
N SER A 64 13.71 0.16 7.09
CA SER A 64 14.00 -0.01 8.53
C SER A 64 12.76 0.15 9.42
N HIS A 65 11.77 0.92 8.99
CA HIS A 65 10.48 1.07 9.67
C HIS A 65 9.44 0.04 9.19
N GLU A 66 9.81 -0.88 8.30
CA GLU A 66 8.93 -1.93 7.77
C GLU A 66 7.63 -1.39 7.14
N LEU A 67 7.72 -0.23 6.48
CA LEU A 67 6.58 0.45 5.86
C LEU A 67 6.33 -0.04 4.44
N THR A 68 5.09 0.06 4.01
CA THR A 68 4.66 -0.15 2.63
C THR A 68 3.54 0.81 2.25
N ASN A 69 3.18 0.87 0.97
CA ASN A 69 2.21 1.82 0.43
C ASN A 69 2.55 3.26 0.81
N ILE A 70 3.81 3.60 0.65
CA ILE A 70 4.38 4.88 1.04
C ILE A 70 5.26 5.46 -0.08
N LEU A 71 5.15 6.77 -0.25
CA LEU A 71 6.09 7.60 -0.99
C LEU A 71 6.68 8.62 -0.03
N ILE A 72 7.99 8.77 -0.03
CA ILE A 72 8.67 9.88 0.65
C ILE A 72 9.38 10.71 -0.41
N CYS A 73 9.08 12.02 -0.45
CA CYS A 73 9.76 13.01 -1.26
C CYS A 73 10.58 13.91 -0.35
N VAL A 74 11.83 14.15 -0.72
CA VAL A 74 12.71 15.08 -0.02
C VAL A 74 13.14 16.18 -1.00
N ILE A 75 12.83 17.42 -0.65
CA ILE A 75 13.11 18.59 -1.45
C ILE A 75 14.36 19.26 -0.86
N ARG A 76 15.39 19.44 -1.70
CA ARG A 76 16.62 20.08 -1.28
C ARG A 76 16.90 21.37 -2.05
N TYR A 77 17.17 22.42 -1.30
CA TYR A 77 17.73 23.67 -1.79
C TYR A 77 19.24 23.70 -1.54
N TYR A 78 19.99 24.24 -2.48
CA TYR A 78 21.42 24.42 -2.31
C TYR A 78 21.70 25.71 -1.52
N GLY A 79 22.34 25.59 -0.37
CA GLY A 79 22.63 26.69 0.53
C GLY A 79 24.02 27.30 0.38
N GLY A 80 24.74 27.01 -0.70
CA GLY A 80 26.08 27.55 -0.97
C GLY A 80 27.23 26.76 -0.35
N VAL A 81 26.99 25.72 0.41
CA VAL A 81 27.98 24.83 1.01
C VAL A 81 27.79 23.41 0.52
N ASN A 82 28.85 22.79 0.01
CA ASN A 82 28.84 21.39 -0.39
C ASN A 82 28.86 20.49 0.85
N LEU A 83 27.87 19.61 0.97
CA LEU A 83 27.74 18.65 2.06
C LEU A 83 28.69 17.46 1.91
N GLY A 84 29.12 17.17 0.66
CA GLY A 84 29.82 15.94 0.32
C GLY A 84 28.87 14.74 0.31
N THR A 85 29.32 13.58 -0.17
CA THR A 85 28.50 12.36 -0.28
C THR A 85 28.02 11.87 1.07
N GLY A 86 28.88 11.86 2.08
CA GLY A 86 28.53 11.47 3.46
C GLY A 86 27.50 12.40 4.10
N GLY A 87 27.65 13.70 3.91
CA GLY A 87 26.70 14.70 4.41
C GLY A 87 25.34 14.62 3.73
N LEU A 88 25.31 14.38 2.42
CA LEU A 88 24.06 14.15 1.67
C LEU A 88 23.30 12.93 2.18
N ILE A 89 23.99 11.80 2.37
CA ILE A 89 23.39 10.57 2.89
C ILE A 89 22.73 10.83 4.24
N VAL A 90 23.44 11.51 5.15
CA VAL A 90 22.88 11.86 6.48
C VAL A 90 21.68 12.79 6.35
N ALA A 91 21.77 13.83 5.50
CA ALA A 91 20.68 14.80 5.31
C ALA A 91 19.39 14.14 4.79
N TYR A 92 19.50 13.31 3.75
CA TYR A 92 18.34 12.62 3.17
C TYR A 92 17.76 11.58 4.12
N ARG A 93 18.60 10.81 4.80
CA ARG A 93 18.17 9.87 5.83
C ARG A 93 17.43 10.56 6.97
N THR A 94 18.00 11.64 7.50
CA THR A 94 17.40 12.39 8.62
C THR A 94 16.07 13.02 8.22
N ALA A 95 16.00 13.63 7.05
CA ALA A 95 14.75 14.23 6.55
C ALA A 95 13.65 13.18 6.36
N ALA A 96 13.98 12.03 5.79
CA ALA A 96 13.01 10.92 5.62
C ALA A 96 12.55 10.37 6.97
N SER A 97 13.47 10.14 7.92
CA SER A 97 13.16 9.71 9.28
C SER A 97 12.24 10.69 9.99
N ASP A 98 12.50 11.98 9.88
CA ASP A 98 11.66 13.03 10.47
C ASP A 98 10.25 13.03 9.90
N ALA A 99 10.09 12.85 8.59
CA ALA A 99 8.78 12.74 7.95
C ALA A 99 7.98 11.53 8.47
N ILE A 100 8.64 10.39 8.66
CA ILE A 100 8.01 9.20 9.24
C ILE A 100 7.59 9.44 10.68
N ASP A 101 8.45 10.04 11.50
CA ASP A 101 8.18 10.33 12.92
C ASP A 101 6.99 11.27 13.12
N HIS A 102 6.75 12.18 12.17
CA HIS A 102 5.60 13.09 12.16
C HIS A 102 4.36 12.53 11.45
N SER A 103 4.42 11.30 10.99
CA SER A 103 3.32 10.63 10.30
C SER A 103 2.56 9.69 11.22
N LYS A 104 1.27 9.51 10.95
CA LYS A 104 0.47 8.48 11.59
C LYS A 104 0.63 7.17 10.83
N ILE A 105 1.31 6.21 11.44
CA ILE A 105 1.45 4.86 10.89
C ILE A 105 0.22 4.04 11.29
N VAL A 106 -0.40 3.39 10.29
CA VAL A 106 -1.53 2.48 10.51
C VAL A 106 -1.18 1.09 10.02
N THR A 107 -1.60 0.09 10.77
CA THR A 107 -1.47 -1.31 10.36
C THR A 107 -2.82 -1.78 9.82
N ARG A 108 -2.83 -2.30 8.59
CA ARG A 108 -4.02 -2.85 7.95
C ARG A 108 -3.81 -4.33 7.67
N LEU A 109 -4.88 -5.09 7.80
CA LEU A 109 -4.89 -6.49 7.42
C LEU A 109 -5.10 -6.61 5.92
N VAL A 110 -4.38 -7.54 5.30
CA VAL A 110 -4.61 -7.87 3.90
C VAL A 110 -5.92 -8.64 3.79
N GLU A 111 -6.86 -8.10 3.03
CA GLU A 111 -8.15 -8.72 2.75
C GLU A 111 -8.19 -9.24 1.31
N GLU A 112 -9.00 -10.26 1.10
CA GLU A 112 -9.25 -10.86 -0.21
C GLU A 112 -10.76 -10.96 -0.44
N GLN A 113 -11.19 -10.70 -1.66
CA GLN A 113 -12.58 -10.85 -2.04
C GLN A 113 -12.89 -12.28 -2.48
N VAL A 114 -14.01 -12.78 -2.03
CA VAL A 114 -14.57 -14.07 -2.41
C VAL A 114 -15.94 -13.83 -3.04
N VAL A 115 -16.10 -14.24 -4.30
CA VAL A 115 -17.37 -14.18 -5.03
C VAL A 115 -17.98 -15.57 -5.03
N PHE A 116 -19.23 -15.69 -4.58
CA PHE A 116 -19.95 -16.96 -4.55
C PHE A 116 -21.32 -16.82 -5.18
N ARG A 117 -21.60 -17.69 -6.15
CA ARG A 117 -22.90 -17.80 -6.81
C ARG A 117 -23.62 -19.03 -6.33
N PHE A 118 -24.90 -18.89 -6.05
CA PHE A 118 -25.70 -19.96 -5.47
C PHE A 118 -27.15 -19.83 -5.83
N THR A 119 -27.93 -20.89 -5.58
CA THR A 119 -29.38 -20.92 -5.77
C THR A 119 -30.11 -20.61 -4.46
N TYR A 120 -31.31 -20.15 -4.55
CA TYR A 120 -32.10 -19.73 -3.38
C TYR A 120 -32.19 -20.78 -2.25
N PRO A 121 -32.33 -22.10 -2.53
CA PRO A 121 -32.33 -23.13 -1.48
C PRO A 121 -31.04 -23.17 -0.65
N MET A 122 -29.94 -22.66 -1.17
CA MET A 122 -28.65 -22.62 -0.48
C MET A 122 -28.51 -21.40 0.45
N MET A 123 -29.45 -20.46 0.43
CA MET A 123 -29.38 -19.20 1.15
C MET A 123 -29.06 -19.36 2.64
N ASN A 124 -29.79 -20.26 3.31
CA ASN A 124 -29.60 -20.48 4.76
C ASN A 124 -28.20 -21.00 5.07
N GLY A 125 -27.66 -21.89 4.23
CA GLY A 125 -26.30 -22.40 4.37
C GLY A 125 -25.25 -21.32 4.17
N VAL A 126 -25.42 -20.48 3.14
CA VAL A 126 -24.53 -19.35 2.86
C VAL A 126 -24.54 -18.35 4.02
N MET A 127 -25.71 -17.93 4.48
CA MET A 127 -25.84 -16.97 5.57
C MET A 127 -25.35 -17.53 6.90
N GLY A 128 -25.44 -18.84 7.12
CA GLY A 128 -24.85 -19.52 8.27
C GLY A 128 -23.32 -19.41 8.30
N ILE A 129 -22.67 -19.60 7.15
CA ILE A 129 -21.21 -19.44 7.02
C ILE A 129 -20.82 -17.97 7.21
N VAL A 130 -21.57 -17.04 6.64
CA VAL A 130 -21.35 -15.59 6.82
C VAL A 130 -21.44 -15.21 8.29
N LYS A 131 -22.44 -15.71 9.00
CA LYS A 131 -22.60 -15.47 10.45
C LYS A 131 -21.42 -16.01 11.27
N ASP A 132 -20.95 -17.20 10.90
CA ASP A 132 -19.87 -17.90 11.63
C ASP A 132 -18.49 -17.26 11.39
N MET A 133 -18.13 -17.00 10.15
CA MET A 133 -16.82 -16.45 9.76
C MET A 133 -16.77 -14.92 9.75
N GLN A 134 -17.89 -14.26 9.75
CA GLN A 134 -18.05 -12.79 9.79
C GLN A 134 -17.25 -12.03 8.72
N PRO A 135 -17.27 -12.46 7.45
CA PRO A 135 -16.71 -11.65 6.38
C PRO A 135 -17.51 -10.36 6.20
N LYS A 136 -16.87 -9.34 5.65
CA LYS A 136 -17.56 -8.13 5.24
C LYS A 136 -18.33 -8.39 3.94
N ILE A 137 -19.61 -8.09 3.92
CA ILE A 137 -20.44 -8.17 2.71
C ILE A 137 -20.20 -6.92 1.87
N ILE A 138 -19.64 -7.09 0.68
CA ILE A 138 -19.39 -6.00 -0.27
C ILE A 138 -20.63 -5.74 -1.11
N SER A 139 -21.23 -6.81 -1.63
CA SER A 139 -22.47 -6.76 -2.38
C SER A 139 -23.23 -8.09 -2.32
N GLN A 140 -24.51 -8.03 -2.54
CA GLN A 140 -25.35 -9.21 -2.62
C GLN A 140 -26.51 -8.96 -3.60
N THR A 141 -26.80 -9.93 -4.42
CA THR A 141 -27.90 -9.94 -5.39
C THR A 141 -28.72 -11.21 -5.23
N PHE A 142 -30.02 -11.06 -5.07
CA PHE A 142 -30.95 -12.18 -4.82
C PHE A 142 -32.05 -12.22 -5.88
N ASP A 143 -31.65 -12.44 -7.13
CA ASP A 143 -32.55 -12.67 -8.25
C ASP A 143 -32.73 -14.18 -8.51
N ASN A 144 -33.02 -14.56 -9.73
CA ASN A 144 -33.11 -15.96 -10.12
C ASN A 144 -31.81 -16.72 -9.82
N ASP A 145 -30.68 -16.04 -10.02
CA ASP A 145 -29.37 -16.49 -9.57
C ASP A 145 -28.87 -15.55 -8.46
N CYS A 146 -28.46 -16.11 -7.33
CA CYS A 146 -27.93 -15.35 -6.21
C CYS A 146 -26.43 -15.22 -6.33
N GLU A 147 -25.91 -14.04 -6.01
CA GLU A 147 -24.48 -13.76 -5.93
C GLU A 147 -24.18 -12.99 -4.65
N ILE A 148 -23.12 -13.36 -3.96
CA ILE A 148 -22.61 -12.63 -2.82
C ILE A 148 -21.11 -12.37 -3.02
N VAL A 149 -20.67 -11.15 -2.74
CA VAL A 149 -19.27 -10.75 -2.75
C VAL A 149 -18.88 -10.44 -1.31
N LEU A 150 -17.90 -11.19 -0.82
CA LEU A 150 -17.42 -11.12 0.56
C LEU A 150 -15.97 -10.69 0.59
N SER A 151 -15.60 -9.91 1.58
CA SER A 151 -14.20 -9.56 1.88
C SER A 151 -13.82 -10.15 3.23
N ILE A 152 -12.71 -10.84 3.28
CA ILE A 152 -12.18 -11.50 4.48
C ILE A 152 -10.66 -11.43 4.49
N ARG A 153 -10.05 -11.59 5.66
CA ARG A 153 -8.59 -11.71 5.77
C ARG A 153 -8.07 -12.76 4.78
N LYS A 154 -7.00 -12.43 4.07
CA LYS A 154 -6.38 -13.34 3.12
C LYS A 154 -6.08 -14.73 3.72
N SER A 155 -5.64 -14.79 4.96
CA SER A 155 -5.37 -16.05 5.69
C SER A 155 -6.60 -16.94 5.91
N GLN A 156 -7.81 -16.37 5.82
CA GLN A 156 -9.08 -17.08 6.01
C GLN A 156 -9.86 -17.27 4.71
N ALA A 157 -9.38 -16.69 3.61
CA ALA A 157 -10.11 -16.71 2.33
C ALA A 157 -10.29 -18.12 1.75
N GLU A 158 -9.26 -18.97 1.88
CA GLU A 158 -9.33 -20.36 1.40
C GLU A 158 -10.35 -21.18 2.20
N GLU A 159 -10.37 -21.05 3.52
CA GLU A 159 -11.36 -21.71 4.38
C GLU A 159 -12.76 -21.26 4.02
N LEU A 160 -12.99 -19.97 3.80
CA LEU A 160 -14.29 -19.44 3.38
C LEU A 160 -14.74 -20.04 2.04
N ARG A 161 -13.86 -20.07 1.04
CA ARG A 161 -14.16 -20.70 -0.26
C ARG A 161 -14.51 -22.16 -0.11
N ASN A 162 -13.73 -22.91 0.66
CA ASN A 162 -13.95 -24.33 0.88
C ASN A 162 -15.30 -24.60 1.56
N ARG A 163 -15.65 -23.82 2.57
CA ARG A 163 -16.94 -23.93 3.26
C ARG A 163 -18.10 -23.60 2.36
N LEU A 164 -18.03 -22.53 1.56
CA LEU A 164 -19.06 -22.16 0.58
C LEU A 164 -19.21 -23.23 -0.51
N ASN A 165 -18.11 -23.70 -1.07
CA ASN A 165 -18.11 -24.76 -2.08
C ASN A 165 -18.66 -26.09 -1.55
N GLY A 166 -18.48 -26.36 -0.26
CA GLY A 166 -19.06 -27.53 0.40
C GLY A 166 -20.59 -27.58 0.37
N LEU A 167 -21.25 -26.42 0.27
CA LEU A 167 -22.71 -26.34 0.14
C LEU A 167 -23.22 -26.85 -1.22
N THR A 168 -22.41 -26.78 -2.27
CA THR A 168 -22.78 -27.24 -3.60
C THR A 168 -22.74 -28.75 -3.74
N PHE A 169 -21.94 -29.44 -2.93
CA PHE A 169 -21.77 -30.89 -2.95
C PHE A 169 -22.54 -31.61 -1.82
N GLY A 170 -23.00 -30.88 -0.81
CA GLY A 170 -23.75 -31.43 0.33
C GLY A 170 -25.27 -31.46 0.16
N GLY A 171 -25.78 -31.13 -1.00
CA GLY A 171 -27.21 -31.12 -1.32
C GLY A 171 -27.69 -32.36 -2.06
N LEU A 172 -27.46 -33.53 -1.52
CA LEU A 172 -28.12 -34.76 -1.91
C LEU A 172 -28.98 -35.27 -0.75
#